data_a0a0e84e596b3e8a90d8859f230a3b9a
#
_entry.id   a0a0e84e596b3e8a90d8859f230a3b9a
#
_cell.length_a   1.000
_cell.length_b   1.000
_cell.length_c   1.000
_cell.angle_alpha   90.00
_cell.angle_beta   90.00
_cell.angle_gamma   90.00
#
_symmetry.space_group_name_H-M   'P 1'
#
loop_
_entity.id
_entity.type
_entity.pdbx_description
1 polymer ?
#
loop_
_entity_poly.entity_id
_entity_poly.type
_entity_poly.pdbx_seq_one_letter_code
_entity_poly.pdbx_strand_id
1 'polypeptide(L)'
;MERWSYISLLFVALLFGSTQQLRSAEGALRLRLNCKAAIECGAISKGDTIAIKGFTWGELSTAPLSYGIVKGRSIILTLQNAKCGEYVVELRRRAGGKVRNIMEFFVSDAESHREEKYAISYKNDAFYAQALEGAAENGLLAELNASIRDFSAGTIGNKQAKEALDSIYSKALASDSSALFTSLCRLSLDNRCRSVRYIRSVLPLEDPRVLYTNFVKSSVESYLKSLERNSTEALTFIAEDLVQSAHSTLKPYIALQIFNLFKEAEIMGQEAVAVEIAKRYLLNDESGSIEEMLGYETYFSIMAFVQMNEHSLIGMQAPQIELPDSLGCLHSIPQCGEGSDGASPFLQLFYFYTSNCSSCRATTPLLAELLQRYSGIPIKIYAIFTGSSRSEWMSECAKFSLIKNPQVERIDLWDPEVESNFPLLYGVISTPQMLLTTDKGIIVGRRLTPKSLEQLLEAINEN
;
A
#
# COMPACT_ATOMS: atom_id res chain seq x y z
N MET A 1 36.95 3.18 -4.27
CA MET A 1 35.53 3.62 -4.04
C MET A 1 35.34 4.04 -2.58
N GLU A 2 36.15 4.98 -2.09
CA GLU A 2 36.11 5.45 -0.68
C GLU A 2 36.51 6.93 -0.57
N ARG A 3 35.88 7.80 -1.38
CA ARG A 3 36.17 9.25 -1.31
C ARG A 3 34.94 10.16 -1.37
N TRP A 4 33.71 9.61 -1.33
CA TRP A 4 32.50 10.43 -1.39
C TRP A 4 31.74 10.54 -0.06
N SER A 5 32.17 9.83 1.00
CA SER A 5 31.49 9.83 2.32
C SER A 5 31.91 11.00 3.25
N TYR A 6 32.92 11.76 2.95
CA TYR A 6 33.40 12.86 3.81
C TYR A 6 32.94 14.27 3.40
N ILE A 7 32.43 14.44 2.18
CA ILE A 7 32.01 15.77 1.70
C ILE A 7 30.59 16.11 2.16
N SER A 8 29.74 15.12 2.38
CA SER A 8 28.34 15.33 2.86
C SER A 8 28.27 15.71 4.35
N LEU A 9 29.29 15.41 5.15
CA LEU A 9 29.32 15.74 6.58
C LEU A 9 29.87 17.14 6.86
N LEU A 10 30.66 17.73 5.94
CA LEU A 10 31.21 19.09 6.11
C LEU A 10 30.26 20.21 5.67
N PHE A 11 29.28 19.91 4.79
CA PHE A 11 28.31 20.94 4.36
C PHE A 11 27.19 21.18 5.38
N VAL A 12 26.94 20.22 6.27
CA VAL A 12 25.96 20.39 7.37
C VAL A 12 26.53 21.15 8.56
N ALA A 13 27.86 21.17 8.72
CA ALA A 13 28.51 21.84 9.85
C ALA A 13 28.77 23.35 9.65
N LEU A 14 28.69 23.87 8.42
CA LEU A 14 28.98 25.29 8.10
C LEU A 14 27.74 26.20 8.06
N LEU A 15 26.54 25.66 8.22
CA LEU A 15 25.30 26.46 8.24
C LEU A 15 24.72 26.74 9.66
N PHE A 16 25.41 26.34 10.73
CA PHE A 16 24.91 26.55 12.11
C PHE A 16 25.95 27.16 13.06
N GLY A 17 26.74 28.11 12.55
CA GLY A 17 27.65 28.90 13.37
C GLY A 17 27.19 30.34 13.57
N SER A 18 26.04 30.57 14.20
CA SER A 18 25.72 31.83 14.83
C SER A 18 24.84 31.60 16.06
N THR A 19 25.38 31.83 17.22
CA THR A 19 24.64 32.00 18.48
C THR A 19 23.75 33.25 18.38
N GLN A 20 22.64 33.18 17.66
CA GLN A 20 21.56 34.13 17.82
C GLN A 20 20.78 33.78 19.10
N GLN A 21 20.75 34.73 20.05
CA GLN A 21 19.79 34.77 21.11
C GLN A 21 18.39 34.64 20.47
N LEU A 22 17.79 33.45 20.62
CA LEU A 22 16.46 33.14 20.12
C LEU A 22 15.45 34.02 20.84
N ARG A 23 14.97 35.09 20.18
CA ARG A 23 13.64 35.64 20.44
C ARG A 23 12.66 34.47 20.34
N SER A 24 11.77 34.35 21.35
CA SER A 24 10.70 33.35 21.33
C SER A 24 9.90 33.50 20.06
N ALA A 25 10.13 32.59 19.07
CA ALA A 25 9.33 32.54 17.87
C ALA A 25 7.91 32.09 18.28
N GLU A 26 6.91 32.82 17.83
CA GLU A 26 5.50 32.43 17.96
C GLU A 26 5.33 31.01 17.36
N GLY A 27 4.72 30.08 18.14
CA GLY A 27 4.46 28.73 17.69
C GLY A 27 5.52 27.65 18.02
N ALA A 28 6.43 27.86 18.97
CA ALA A 28 7.37 26.84 19.42
C ALA A 28 6.79 25.97 20.55
N LEU A 29 6.81 24.64 20.37
CA LEU A 29 6.49 23.69 21.45
C LEU A 29 7.79 23.34 22.20
N ARG A 30 7.77 23.44 23.52
CA ARG A 30 8.85 23.01 24.42
C ARG A 30 8.47 21.71 25.10
N LEU A 31 9.24 20.66 24.87
CA LEU A 31 9.10 19.37 25.51
C LEU A 31 10.19 19.20 26.57
N ARG A 32 9.79 19.18 27.86
CA ARG A 32 10.70 18.97 28.99
C ARG A 32 10.54 17.55 29.52
N LEU A 33 11.61 16.75 29.41
CA LEU A 33 11.66 15.37 29.89
C LEU A 33 12.51 15.29 31.15
N ASN A 34 11.92 14.87 32.27
CA ASN A 34 12.65 14.47 33.46
C ASN A 34 13.03 13.00 33.34
N CYS A 35 14.27 12.74 33.03
CA CYS A 35 14.83 11.40 32.81
C CYS A 35 15.50 10.80 34.05
N LYS A 36 15.33 11.41 35.25
CA LYS A 36 16.03 10.98 36.47
C LYS A 36 15.92 9.46 36.70
N ALA A 37 14.72 8.92 36.75
CA ALA A 37 14.50 7.51 37.01
C ALA A 37 15.10 6.58 35.93
N ALA A 38 14.98 6.97 34.64
CA ALA A 38 15.54 6.21 33.53
C ALA A 38 17.08 6.26 33.47
N ILE A 39 17.70 7.32 33.99
CA ILE A 39 19.15 7.44 34.14
C ILE A 39 19.66 6.60 35.32
N GLU A 40 18.98 6.65 36.44
CA GLU A 40 19.34 5.90 37.66
C GLU A 40 19.30 4.38 37.42
N CYS A 41 18.41 3.87 36.56
CA CYS A 41 18.39 2.45 36.16
C CYS A 41 19.28 2.12 34.95
N GLY A 42 20.00 3.08 34.37
CA GLY A 42 20.91 2.87 33.22
C GLY A 42 20.22 2.72 31.86
N ALA A 43 18.90 2.96 31.78
CA ALA A 43 18.15 2.92 30.50
C ALA A 43 18.51 4.12 29.61
N ILE A 44 18.84 5.26 30.18
CA ILE A 44 19.37 6.46 29.51
C ILE A 44 20.73 6.81 30.13
N SER A 45 21.70 7.22 29.34
CA SER A 45 23.05 7.60 29.78
C SER A 45 23.42 9.02 29.31
N LYS A 46 24.38 9.64 30.01
CA LYS A 46 24.97 10.89 29.50
C LYS A 46 25.64 10.67 28.16
N GLY A 47 25.37 11.57 27.22
CA GLY A 47 25.85 11.48 25.85
C GLY A 47 24.91 10.78 24.88
N ASP A 48 23.84 10.13 25.37
CA ASP A 48 22.79 9.63 24.51
C ASP A 48 22.03 10.78 23.84
N THR A 49 21.44 10.55 22.68
CA THR A 49 20.65 11.52 21.92
C THR A 49 19.18 11.20 22.06
N ILE A 50 18.38 12.20 22.42
CA ILE A 50 16.92 12.13 22.37
C ILE A 50 16.46 13.03 21.23
N ALA A 51 15.55 12.50 20.37
CA ALA A 51 15.09 13.17 19.16
C ALA A 51 13.58 13.12 19.05
N ILE A 52 13.00 14.17 18.45
CA ILE A 52 11.56 14.22 18.08
C ILE A 52 11.46 13.98 16.58
N LYS A 53 10.56 13.10 16.20
CA LYS A 53 10.15 12.84 14.82
C LYS A 53 8.65 13.00 14.67
N GLY A 54 8.19 13.31 13.46
CA GLY A 54 6.77 13.42 13.14
C GLY A 54 6.37 12.42 12.07
N PHE A 55 5.07 12.21 11.92
CA PHE A 55 4.50 11.37 10.87
C PHE A 55 4.06 12.19 9.65
N THR A 56 4.02 11.55 8.50
CA THR A 56 3.26 11.96 7.33
C THR A 56 2.65 10.71 6.72
N TRP A 57 1.33 10.62 6.75
CA TRP A 57 0.56 9.47 6.29
C TRP A 57 1.12 8.12 6.79
N GLY A 58 1.31 8.02 8.11
CA GLY A 58 1.80 6.81 8.76
C GLY A 58 3.30 6.53 8.62
N GLU A 59 4.04 7.32 7.85
CA GLU A 59 5.49 7.18 7.71
C GLU A 59 6.22 8.14 8.65
N LEU A 60 7.13 7.60 9.45
CA LEU A 60 7.93 8.39 10.37
C LEU A 60 9.06 9.12 9.62
N SER A 61 9.25 10.42 9.90
CA SER A 61 10.30 11.22 9.27
C SER A 61 11.69 10.58 9.44
N THR A 62 12.47 10.54 8.37
CA THR A 62 13.84 10.00 8.40
C THR A 62 14.76 10.86 9.24
N ALA A 63 14.72 12.19 9.06
CA ALA A 63 15.46 13.15 9.85
C ALA A 63 14.67 13.57 11.10
N PRO A 64 15.35 13.82 12.24
CA PRO A 64 14.72 14.39 13.42
C PRO A 64 14.31 15.84 13.19
N LEU A 65 13.14 16.23 13.68
CA LEU A 65 12.65 17.62 13.69
C LEU A 65 13.29 18.45 14.80
N SER A 66 13.68 17.80 15.89
CA SER A 66 14.41 18.37 17.01
C SER A 66 15.21 17.29 17.71
N TYR A 67 16.36 17.59 18.27
CA TYR A 67 17.14 16.66 19.07
C TYR A 67 18.00 17.35 20.12
N GLY A 68 18.42 16.58 21.12
CA GLY A 68 19.32 17.03 22.15
C GLY A 68 20.15 15.90 22.74
N ILE A 69 21.31 16.24 23.28
CA ILE A 69 22.21 15.30 23.97
C ILE A 69 21.92 15.33 25.46
N VAL A 70 21.76 14.18 26.08
CA VAL A 70 21.54 14.03 27.53
C VAL A 70 22.79 14.46 28.30
N LYS A 71 22.70 15.58 29.01
CA LYS A 71 23.78 16.13 29.83
C LYS A 71 23.53 15.96 31.33
N GLY A 72 22.27 15.90 31.76
CA GLY A 72 21.83 15.82 33.14
C GLY A 72 20.53 15.05 33.31
N ARG A 73 19.84 15.25 34.45
CA ARG A 73 18.60 14.57 34.81
C ARG A 73 17.38 14.99 33.98
N SER A 74 17.46 16.11 33.29
CA SER A 74 16.39 16.58 32.40
C SER A 74 16.94 17.06 31.08
N ILE A 75 16.12 16.98 30.04
CA ILE A 75 16.39 17.50 28.71
C ILE A 75 15.22 18.36 28.25
N ILE A 76 15.49 19.44 27.53
CA ILE A 76 14.48 20.26 26.87
C ILE A 76 14.72 20.16 25.37
N LEU A 77 13.68 19.78 24.65
CA LEU A 77 13.64 19.78 23.19
C LEU A 77 12.67 20.88 22.74
N THR A 78 13.03 21.60 21.68
CA THR A 78 12.17 22.66 21.13
C THR A 78 11.81 22.29 19.71
N LEU A 79 10.52 22.15 19.43
CA LEU A 79 9.99 21.92 18.11
C LEU A 79 9.50 23.24 17.54
N GLN A 80 10.25 23.81 16.60
CA GLN A 80 9.90 25.05 15.90
C GLN A 80 8.84 24.76 14.84
N ASN A 81 7.87 25.66 14.70
CA ASN A 81 6.78 25.54 13.72
C ASN A 81 6.11 24.17 13.79
N ALA A 82 5.75 23.72 15.00
CA ALA A 82 5.08 22.45 15.21
C ALA A 82 3.77 22.42 14.42
N LYS A 83 3.66 21.48 13.49
CA LYS A 83 2.39 21.19 12.79
C LYS A 83 1.47 20.43 13.72
N CYS A 84 0.15 20.58 13.53
CA CYS A 84 -0.80 19.67 14.17
C CYS A 84 -0.54 18.24 13.66
N GLY A 85 -0.44 17.27 14.58
CA GLY A 85 -0.12 15.89 14.23
C GLY A 85 0.39 15.09 15.42
N GLU A 86 0.87 13.90 15.13
CA GLU A 86 1.46 12.94 16.06
C GLU A 86 2.98 12.95 15.95
N TYR A 87 3.63 12.88 17.09
CA TYR A 87 5.09 12.91 17.22
C TYR A 87 5.57 11.77 18.10
N VAL A 88 6.77 11.28 17.76
CA VAL A 88 7.49 10.25 18.51
C VAL A 88 8.77 10.84 19.10
N VAL A 89 9.07 10.50 20.34
CA VAL A 89 10.33 10.79 21.00
C VAL A 89 11.17 9.52 21.05
N GLU A 90 12.31 9.55 20.39
CA GLU A 90 13.23 8.42 20.25
C GLU A 90 14.51 8.61 21.04
N LEU A 91 15.05 7.51 21.58
CA LEU A 91 16.37 7.43 22.17
C LEU A 91 17.34 6.73 21.21
N ARG A 92 18.47 7.38 20.94
CA ARG A 92 19.64 6.78 20.27
C ARG A 92 20.81 6.77 21.24
N ARG A 93 21.29 5.60 21.62
CA ARG A 93 22.43 5.47 22.52
C ARG A 93 23.74 5.89 21.85
N ARG A 94 24.61 6.60 22.57
CA ARG A 94 25.95 6.97 22.12
C ARG A 94 26.79 5.74 21.77
N ALA A 95 26.66 4.66 22.52
CA ALA A 95 27.39 3.40 22.30
C ALA A 95 26.89 2.62 21.05
N GLY A 96 25.92 3.15 20.30
CA GLY A 96 25.27 2.47 19.20
C GLY A 96 24.15 1.55 19.69
N GLY A 97 23.55 0.82 18.76
CA GLY A 97 22.46 -0.09 19.03
C GLY A 97 21.11 0.35 18.45
N LYS A 98 20.07 -0.39 18.77
CA LYS A 98 18.71 -0.18 18.25
C LYS A 98 18.12 1.12 18.83
N VAL A 99 17.50 1.92 17.95
CA VAL A 99 16.69 3.08 18.37
C VAL A 99 15.49 2.61 19.16
N ARG A 100 15.14 3.31 20.23
CA ARG A 100 14.02 2.95 21.12
C ARG A 100 13.04 4.11 21.23
N ASN A 101 11.77 3.83 21.09
CA ASN A 101 10.69 4.78 21.34
C ASN A 101 10.57 5.03 22.86
N ILE A 102 10.63 6.31 23.27
CA ILE A 102 10.42 6.75 24.67
C ILE A 102 8.93 7.00 24.89
N MET A 103 8.31 7.83 24.03
CA MET A 103 6.90 8.24 24.13
C MET A 103 6.39 8.78 22.81
N GLU A 104 5.09 8.93 22.73
CA GLU A 104 4.36 9.61 21.67
C GLU A 104 3.53 10.75 22.29
N PHE A 105 3.25 11.80 21.48
CA PHE A 105 2.40 12.90 21.88
C PHE A 105 1.72 13.54 20.67
N PHE A 106 0.58 14.19 20.88
CA PHE A 106 -0.15 14.94 19.86
C PHE A 106 0.05 16.44 20.01
N VAL A 107 0.01 17.14 18.89
CA VAL A 107 -0.17 18.57 18.79
C VAL A 107 -1.47 18.80 18.02
N SER A 108 -2.56 19.13 18.71
CA SER A 108 -3.87 19.37 18.09
C SER A 108 -4.10 20.84 17.73
N ASP A 109 -3.34 21.75 18.34
CA ASP A 109 -3.35 23.19 18.07
C ASP A 109 -1.91 23.71 17.95
N ALA A 110 -1.53 24.19 16.76
CA ALA A 110 -0.17 24.67 16.47
C ALA A 110 0.06 26.13 16.88
N GLU A 111 -1.01 26.90 17.18
CA GLU A 111 -0.90 28.34 17.46
C GLU A 111 -0.58 28.65 18.93
N SER A 112 -0.82 27.71 19.84
CA SER A 112 -0.54 27.90 21.24
C SER A 112 0.91 27.65 21.63
N HIS A 113 1.56 28.59 22.29
CA HIS A 113 2.82 28.35 22.99
C HIS A 113 2.59 27.29 24.07
N ARG A 114 3.18 26.13 23.89
CA ARG A 114 3.04 25.04 24.86
C ARG A 114 4.38 24.68 25.47
N GLU A 115 4.35 24.42 26.77
CA GLU A 115 5.37 23.62 27.44
C GLU A 115 4.71 22.34 27.93
N GLU A 116 5.22 21.21 27.43
CA GLU A 116 4.79 19.87 27.85
C GLU A 116 5.85 19.31 28.80
N LYS A 117 5.48 18.80 29.95
CA LYS A 117 6.41 18.23 30.93
C LYS A 117 6.08 16.77 31.23
N TYR A 118 7.08 15.91 31.13
CA TYR A 118 6.94 14.48 31.39
C TYR A 118 8.02 13.97 32.33
N ALA A 119 7.64 13.01 33.20
CA ALA A 119 8.57 12.16 33.91
C ALA A 119 8.75 10.85 33.13
N ILE A 120 10.01 10.50 32.83
CA ILE A 120 10.36 9.28 32.09
C ILE A 120 10.94 8.26 33.04
N SER A 121 10.35 7.09 33.07
CA SER A 121 10.83 5.91 33.82
C SER A 121 11.04 4.74 32.87
N TYR A 122 11.71 3.68 33.37
CA TYR A 122 11.98 2.49 32.61
C TYR A 122 11.77 1.25 33.46
N LYS A 123 10.91 0.35 33.03
CA LYS A 123 10.62 -0.92 33.69
C LYS A 123 10.19 -1.95 32.62
N ASN A 124 10.35 -3.24 32.89
CA ASN A 124 9.89 -4.32 32.01
C ASN A 124 10.36 -4.15 30.55
N ASP A 125 11.61 -3.74 30.35
CA ASP A 125 12.23 -3.45 29.04
C ASP A 125 11.52 -2.36 28.21
N ALA A 126 10.71 -1.50 28.82
CA ALA A 126 9.98 -0.40 28.17
C ALA A 126 10.09 0.92 28.91
N PHE A 127 10.02 2.04 28.14
CA PHE A 127 9.89 3.38 28.72
C PHE A 127 8.43 3.68 29.04
N TYR A 128 8.21 4.41 30.13
CA TYR A 128 6.92 4.93 30.58
C TYR A 128 7.04 6.43 30.72
N ALA A 129 6.12 7.16 30.09
CA ALA A 129 6.00 8.59 30.23
C ALA A 129 4.78 8.89 31.10
N GLN A 130 4.97 9.75 32.11
CA GLN A 130 3.89 10.31 32.91
C GLN A 130 3.81 11.80 32.61
N ALA A 131 2.67 12.26 32.12
CA ALA A 131 2.44 13.67 31.89
C ALA A 131 2.35 14.39 33.26
N LEU A 132 3.11 15.48 33.43
CA LEU A 132 3.13 16.32 34.60
C LEU A 132 2.44 17.65 34.32
N GLU A 133 2.56 18.17 33.10
CA GLU A 133 1.94 19.43 32.65
C GLU A 133 1.83 19.38 31.13
N GLY A 134 0.76 19.91 30.56
CA GLY A 134 0.55 19.99 29.11
C GLY A 134 -0.90 19.74 28.70
N ALA A 135 -1.11 19.34 27.46
CA ALA A 135 -2.43 19.06 26.92
C ALA A 135 -3.05 17.82 27.56
N ALA A 136 -4.34 17.90 27.89
CA ALA A 136 -5.08 16.81 28.53
C ALA A 136 -5.06 15.53 27.67
N GLU A 137 -5.12 15.65 26.33
CA GLU A 137 -5.03 14.53 25.38
C GLU A 137 -3.73 13.75 25.53
N ASN A 138 -2.60 14.43 25.75
CA ASN A 138 -1.30 13.80 25.94
C ASN A 138 -1.17 13.07 27.29
N GLY A 139 -1.89 13.53 28.30
CA GLY A 139 -2.04 12.81 29.57
C GLY A 139 -2.77 11.48 29.37
N LEU A 140 -3.89 11.48 28.63
CA LEU A 140 -4.65 10.28 28.30
C LEU A 140 -3.88 9.33 27.39
N LEU A 141 -3.12 9.85 26.41
CA LEU A 141 -2.25 9.03 25.55
C LEU A 141 -1.16 8.33 26.38
N ALA A 142 -0.56 9.05 27.34
CA ALA A 142 0.46 8.47 28.21
C ALA A 142 -0.13 7.34 29.10
N GLU A 143 -1.35 7.52 29.63
CA GLU A 143 -2.09 6.47 30.36
C GLU A 143 -2.40 5.26 29.47
N LEU A 144 -2.83 5.48 28.20
CA LEU A 144 -3.11 4.44 27.24
C LEU A 144 -1.86 3.61 26.94
N ASN A 145 -0.75 4.28 26.60
CA ASN A 145 0.51 3.62 26.28
C ASN A 145 1.08 2.85 27.48
N ALA A 146 0.92 3.36 28.70
CA ALA A 146 1.30 2.65 29.93
C ALA A 146 0.48 1.38 30.09
N SER A 147 -0.84 1.44 29.92
CA SER A 147 -1.73 0.28 30.02
C SER A 147 -1.42 -0.80 28.99
N ILE A 148 -1.12 -0.42 27.75
CA ILE A 148 -0.72 -1.35 26.67
C ILE A 148 0.60 -2.03 27.03
N ARG A 149 1.59 -1.30 27.53
CA ARG A 149 2.90 -1.83 27.94
C ARG A 149 2.78 -2.78 29.14
N ASP A 150 2.00 -2.41 30.14
CA ASP A 150 1.76 -3.25 31.32
C ASP A 150 1.05 -4.56 30.95
N PHE A 151 0.09 -4.51 30.02
CA PHE A 151 -0.56 -5.69 29.45
C PHE A 151 0.44 -6.58 28.67
N SER A 152 1.23 -5.97 27.79
CA SER A 152 2.24 -6.69 26.98
C SER A 152 3.32 -7.32 27.85
N ALA A 153 3.65 -6.70 28.98
CA ALA A 153 4.60 -7.25 29.97
C ALA A 153 3.98 -8.30 30.90
N GLY A 154 2.68 -8.58 30.79
CA GLY A 154 1.96 -9.49 31.68
C GLY A 154 1.77 -8.98 33.11
N THR A 155 1.97 -7.68 33.34
CA THR A 155 1.82 -7.04 34.67
C THR A 155 0.35 -6.88 35.05
N ILE A 156 -0.52 -6.73 34.06
CA ILE A 156 -1.99 -6.67 34.21
C ILE A 156 -2.66 -7.71 33.32
N GLY A 157 -3.77 -8.27 33.80
CA GLY A 157 -4.56 -9.25 33.04
C GLY A 157 -5.57 -8.60 32.08
N ASN A 158 -6.19 -9.43 31.21
CA ASN A 158 -7.17 -8.99 30.20
C ASN A 158 -8.30 -8.10 30.76
N LYS A 159 -8.84 -8.44 31.95
CA LYS A 159 -9.93 -7.70 32.59
C LYS A 159 -9.47 -6.28 32.96
N GLN A 160 -8.33 -6.17 33.65
CA GLN A 160 -7.76 -4.87 34.08
C GLN A 160 -7.39 -4.01 32.88
N ALA A 161 -6.77 -4.59 31.82
CA ALA A 161 -6.44 -3.87 30.60
C ALA A 161 -7.70 -3.33 29.94
N LYS A 162 -8.77 -4.13 29.83
CA LYS A 162 -10.05 -3.69 29.27
C LYS A 162 -10.68 -2.55 30.07
N GLU A 163 -10.75 -2.65 31.40
CA GLU A 163 -11.28 -1.61 32.28
C GLU A 163 -10.49 -0.31 32.16
N ALA A 164 -9.16 -0.38 32.09
CA ALA A 164 -8.31 0.79 31.88
C ALA A 164 -8.59 1.46 30.52
N LEU A 165 -8.65 0.68 29.45
CA LEU A 165 -8.95 1.19 28.10
C LEU A 165 -10.35 1.82 28.03
N ASP A 166 -11.38 1.18 28.59
CA ASP A 166 -12.74 1.70 28.60
C ASP A 166 -12.83 3.02 29.37
N SER A 167 -12.09 3.15 30.49
CA SER A 167 -12.00 4.40 31.26
C SER A 167 -11.33 5.51 30.45
N ILE A 168 -10.19 5.24 29.79
CA ILE A 168 -9.44 6.21 29.00
C ILE A 168 -10.28 6.70 27.82
N TYR A 169 -10.92 5.79 27.09
CA TYR A 169 -11.77 6.12 25.94
C TYR A 169 -12.99 6.94 26.36
N SER A 170 -13.63 6.60 27.49
CA SER A 170 -14.75 7.37 28.02
C SER A 170 -14.34 8.79 28.37
N LYS A 171 -13.17 8.98 29.00
CA LYS A 171 -12.61 10.31 29.31
C LYS A 171 -12.30 11.09 28.03
N ALA A 172 -11.68 10.45 27.00
CA ALA A 172 -11.35 11.09 25.73
C ALA A 172 -12.61 11.55 24.98
N LEU A 173 -13.64 10.71 24.91
CA LEU A 173 -14.89 11.03 24.24
C LEU A 173 -15.72 12.11 24.97
N ALA A 174 -15.57 12.23 26.29
CA ALA A 174 -16.22 13.26 27.11
C ALA A 174 -15.44 14.58 27.11
N SER A 175 -14.18 14.61 26.66
CA SER A 175 -13.31 15.79 26.63
C SER A 175 -13.49 16.60 25.34
N ASP A 176 -12.40 17.01 24.71
CA ASP A 176 -12.43 17.78 23.47
C ASP A 176 -12.68 16.86 22.26
N SER A 177 -13.84 17.03 21.60
CA SER A 177 -14.20 16.26 20.41
C SER A 177 -13.33 16.57 19.19
N SER A 178 -12.61 17.70 19.19
CA SER A 178 -11.72 18.14 18.12
C SER A 178 -10.27 17.64 18.29
N ALA A 179 -9.92 17.05 19.45
CA ALA A 179 -8.58 16.54 19.71
C ALA A 179 -8.26 15.31 18.82
N LEU A 180 -7.04 15.23 18.31
CA LEU A 180 -6.58 14.10 17.51
C LEU A 180 -6.65 12.77 18.26
N PHE A 181 -6.36 12.81 19.56
CA PHE A 181 -6.48 11.63 20.43
C PHE A 181 -7.92 11.10 20.50
N THR A 182 -8.93 11.99 20.49
CA THR A 182 -10.35 11.57 20.45
C THR A 182 -10.68 10.81 19.15
N SER A 183 -10.14 11.25 18.02
CA SER A 183 -10.28 10.53 16.74
C SER A 183 -9.63 9.15 16.79
N LEU A 184 -8.43 9.03 17.35
CA LEU A 184 -7.77 7.74 17.59
C LEU A 184 -8.63 6.82 18.47
N CYS A 185 -9.19 7.33 19.56
CA CYS A 185 -10.04 6.54 20.46
C CYS A 185 -11.32 6.05 19.76
N ARG A 186 -11.97 6.89 18.94
CA ARG A 186 -13.12 6.48 18.13
C ARG A 186 -12.77 5.32 17.20
N LEU A 187 -11.71 5.45 16.41
CA LEU A 187 -11.26 4.37 15.52
C LEU A 187 -10.88 3.09 16.28
N SER A 188 -10.27 3.21 17.44
CA SER A 188 -9.90 2.06 18.27
C SER A 188 -11.10 1.32 18.86
N LEU A 189 -12.18 2.02 19.18
CA LEU A 189 -13.44 1.42 19.61
C LEU A 189 -14.10 0.61 18.49
N ASP A 190 -13.95 1.03 17.24
CA ASP A 190 -14.53 0.38 16.08
C ASP A 190 -13.97 -1.00 15.78
N ASN A 191 -12.70 -1.19 15.98
CA ASN A 191 -12.08 -2.51 15.89
C ASN A 191 -12.78 -3.53 16.81
N ARG A 192 -13.51 -3.07 17.83
CA ARG A 192 -14.34 -3.91 18.72
C ARG A 192 -15.73 -4.17 18.13
N CYS A 193 -16.31 -3.22 17.41
CA CYS A 193 -17.68 -3.29 16.90
C CYS A 193 -17.80 -4.05 15.55
N ARG A 194 -16.68 -4.24 14.82
CA ARG A 194 -16.58 -4.95 13.53
C ARG A 194 -17.61 -4.53 12.47
N SER A 195 -18.27 -3.38 12.63
CA SER A 195 -19.22 -2.87 11.65
C SER A 195 -18.52 -2.02 10.63
N VAL A 196 -18.47 -2.47 9.38
CA VAL A 196 -17.88 -1.75 8.23
C VAL A 196 -18.48 -0.34 8.09
N ARG A 197 -19.80 -0.20 8.25
CA ARG A 197 -20.47 1.11 8.17
C ARG A 197 -20.03 2.05 9.28
N TYR A 198 -19.84 1.53 10.49
CA TYR A 198 -19.40 2.33 11.60
C TYR A 198 -17.94 2.79 11.42
N ILE A 199 -17.03 1.91 10.99
CA ILE A 199 -15.65 2.30 10.69
C ILE A 199 -15.63 3.47 9.70
N ARG A 200 -16.39 3.37 8.60
CA ARG A 200 -16.47 4.45 7.62
C ARG A 200 -16.96 5.78 8.22
N SER A 201 -17.94 5.75 9.10
CA SER A 201 -18.53 6.95 9.72
C SER A 201 -17.60 7.67 10.71
N VAL A 202 -16.57 7.00 11.22
CA VAL A 202 -15.64 7.57 12.21
C VAL A 202 -14.23 7.82 11.65
N LEU A 203 -13.96 7.43 10.38
CA LEU A 203 -12.74 7.83 9.69
C LEU A 203 -12.68 9.36 9.57
N PRO A 204 -11.74 10.06 10.20
CA PRO A 204 -11.70 11.53 10.24
C PRO A 204 -11.06 12.10 8.96
N LEU A 205 -11.58 11.73 7.79
CA LEU A 205 -10.98 12.08 6.49
C LEU A 205 -11.16 13.55 6.09
N GLU A 206 -12.07 14.28 6.75
CA GLU A 206 -12.25 15.72 6.53
C GLU A 206 -11.26 16.58 7.32
N ASP A 207 -10.56 15.99 8.29
CA ASP A 207 -9.58 16.69 9.12
C ASP A 207 -8.17 16.61 8.50
N PRO A 208 -7.61 17.71 7.98
CA PRO A 208 -6.28 17.71 7.35
C PRO A 208 -5.14 17.33 8.28
N ARG A 209 -5.33 17.49 9.63
CA ARG A 209 -4.30 17.19 10.63
C ARG A 209 -3.96 15.70 10.68
N VAL A 210 -4.90 14.83 10.31
CA VAL A 210 -4.69 13.38 10.33
C VAL A 210 -3.66 12.91 9.29
N LEU A 211 -3.32 13.75 8.31
CA LEU A 211 -2.18 13.51 7.41
C LEU A 211 -0.88 13.28 8.20
N TYR A 212 -0.74 13.96 9.31
CA TYR A 212 0.47 13.93 10.15
C TYR A 212 0.32 12.98 11.34
N THR A 213 -0.39 11.87 11.16
CA THR A 213 -0.60 10.83 12.18
C THR A 213 -0.27 9.44 11.64
N ASN A 214 -0.10 8.48 12.54
CA ASN A 214 0.15 7.08 12.21
C ASN A 214 -1.15 6.24 12.08
N PHE A 215 -2.22 6.64 12.76
CA PHE A 215 -3.38 5.76 12.94
C PHE A 215 -4.37 5.75 11.76
N VAL A 216 -4.48 6.82 10.96
CA VAL A 216 -5.49 6.90 9.89
C VAL A 216 -5.14 6.00 8.71
N LYS A 217 -3.87 5.95 8.28
CA LYS A 217 -3.42 5.07 7.20
C LYS A 217 -3.80 3.61 7.44
N SER A 218 -3.48 3.09 8.63
CA SER A 218 -3.77 1.70 9.00
C SER A 218 -5.28 1.43 9.12
N SER A 219 -6.07 2.42 9.55
CA SER A 219 -7.52 2.30 9.65
C SER A 219 -8.18 2.28 8.27
N VAL A 220 -7.74 3.11 7.32
CA VAL A 220 -8.19 3.10 5.93
C VAL A 220 -7.84 1.75 5.28
N GLU A 221 -6.63 1.25 5.47
CA GLU A 221 -6.21 -0.06 4.94
C GLU A 221 -7.06 -1.20 5.51
N SER A 222 -7.29 -1.21 6.82
CA SER A 222 -8.13 -2.22 7.47
C SER A 222 -9.57 -2.17 6.97
N TYR A 223 -10.11 -0.97 6.75
CA TYR A 223 -11.44 -0.79 6.18
C TYR A 223 -11.52 -1.37 4.77
N LEU A 224 -10.61 -1.02 3.87
CA LEU A 224 -10.59 -1.52 2.49
C LEU A 224 -10.42 -3.05 2.43
N LYS A 225 -9.52 -3.62 3.23
CA LYS A 225 -9.35 -5.08 3.33
C LYS A 225 -10.61 -5.79 3.81
N SER A 226 -11.41 -5.18 4.68
CA SER A 226 -12.68 -5.77 5.11
C SER A 226 -13.73 -5.89 4.00
N LEU A 227 -13.51 -5.21 2.87
CA LEU A 227 -14.39 -5.15 1.72
C LEU A 227 -13.96 -6.05 0.55
N GLU A 228 -12.83 -6.74 0.63
CA GLU A 228 -12.20 -7.51 -0.47
C GLU A 228 -13.13 -8.48 -1.20
N ARG A 229 -14.19 -8.97 -0.54
CA ARG A 229 -15.16 -9.92 -1.14
C ARG A 229 -16.27 -9.25 -1.95
N ASN A 230 -16.29 -7.91 -2.04
CA ASN A 230 -17.25 -7.21 -2.86
C ASN A 230 -16.85 -7.28 -4.35
N SER A 231 -17.83 -7.01 -5.24
CA SER A 231 -17.54 -6.91 -6.66
C SER A 231 -16.59 -5.72 -6.95
N THR A 232 -15.91 -5.79 -8.07
CA THR A 232 -14.97 -4.74 -8.49
C THR A 232 -15.66 -3.39 -8.62
N GLU A 233 -16.90 -3.35 -9.15
CA GLU A 233 -17.71 -2.12 -9.29
C GLU A 233 -18.03 -1.51 -7.92
N ALA A 234 -18.44 -2.36 -6.95
CA ALA A 234 -18.74 -1.90 -5.59
C ALA A 234 -17.48 -1.37 -4.90
N LEU A 235 -16.34 -2.05 -5.07
CA LEU A 235 -15.05 -1.60 -4.54
C LEU A 235 -14.60 -0.27 -5.15
N THR A 236 -14.74 -0.11 -6.47
CA THR A 236 -14.42 1.14 -7.16
C THR A 236 -15.27 2.29 -6.63
N PHE A 237 -16.59 2.08 -6.50
CA PHE A 237 -17.49 3.09 -5.95
C PHE A 237 -17.10 3.50 -4.51
N ILE A 238 -16.80 2.53 -3.64
CA ILE A 238 -16.38 2.80 -2.26
C ILE A 238 -15.04 3.51 -2.21
N ALA A 239 -14.09 3.10 -3.05
CA ALA A 239 -12.77 3.73 -3.16
C ALA A 239 -12.89 5.19 -3.60
N GLU A 240 -13.72 5.49 -4.58
CA GLU A 240 -14.01 6.85 -5.02
C GLU A 240 -14.66 7.69 -3.93
N ASP A 241 -15.66 7.15 -3.22
CA ASP A 241 -16.31 7.83 -2.10
C ASP A 241 -15.31 8.20 -1.01
N LEU A 242 -14.36 7.30 -0.69
CA LEU A 242 -13.29 7.61 0.28
C LEU A 242 -12.42 8.78 -0.17
N VAL A 243 -11.99 8.81 -1.44
CA VAL A 243 -11.14 9.89 -1.95
C VAL A 243 -11.94 11.19 -2.04
N GLN A 244 -13.16 11.16 -2.55
CA GLN A 244 -13.98 12.36 -2.75
C GLN A 244 -14.36 13.04 -1.45
N SER A 245 -14.72 12.26 -0.41
CA SER A 245 -15.13 12.77 0.90
C SER A 245 -13.97 13.26 1.77
N ALA A 246 -12.72 13.02 1.36
CA ALA A 246 -11.56 13.45 2.11
C ALA A 246 -11.22 14.93 1.87
N HIS A 247 -10.57 15.55 2.87
CA HIS A 247 -9.96 16.87 2.70
C HIS A 247 -8.95 16.86 1.53
N SER A 248 -8.83 17.95 0.80
CA SER A 248 -8.01 18.05 -0.43
C SER A 248 -6.57 17.57 -0.24
N THR A 249 -5.96 17.87 0.90
CA THR A 249 -4.59 17.45 1.23
C THR A 249 -4.43 15.94 1.45
N LEU A 250 -5.51 15.22 1.76
CA LEU A 250 -5.49 13.78 2.00
C LEU A 250 -5.76 12.96 0.73
N LYS A 251 -6.47 13.56 -0.24
CA LYS A 251 -6.90 12.83 -1.45
C LYS A 251 -5.79 12.06 -2.15
N PRO A 252 -4.61 12.64 -2.45
CA PRO A 252 -3.55 11.91 -3.14
C PRO A 252 -2.99 10.76 -2.32
N TYR A 253 -2.91 10.91 -0.99
CA TYR A 253 -2.42 9.85 -0.09
C TYR A 253 -3.38 8.67 -0.01
N ILE A 254 -4.69 8.95 0.08
CA ILE A 254 -5.72 7.91 0.08
C ILE A 254 -5.75 7.21 -1.28
N ALA A 255 -5.71 7.96 -2.39
CA ALA A 255 -5.68 7.40 -3.73
C ALA A 255 -4.45 6.50 -3.94
N LEU A 256 -3.26 6.94 -3.50
CA LEU A 256 -2.03 6.14 -3.56
C LEU A 256 -2.15 4.86 -2.72
N GLN A 257 -2.74 4.95 -1.54
CA GLN A 257 -2.94 3.79 -0.67
C GLN A 257 -3.89 2.77 -1.31
N ILE A 258 -4.99 3.23 -1.90
CA ILE A 258 -5.94 2.38 -2.64
C ILE A 258 -5.24 1.74 -3.84
N PHE A 259 -4.52 2.52 -4.64
CA PHE A 259 -3.73 2.02 -5.75
C PHE A 259 -2.77 0.92 -5.31
N ASN A 260 -1.98 1.15 -4.26
CA ASN A 260 -1.01 0.17 -3.75
C ASN A 260 -1.66 -1.11 -3.21
N LEU A 261 -2.87 -1.01 -2.64
CA LEU A 261 -3.60 -2.18 -2.16
C LEU A 261 -4.12 -3.03 -3.32
N PHE A 262 -4.70 -2.41 -4.35
CA PHE A 262 -5.37 -3.13 -5.43
C PHE A 262 -4.49 -3.46 -6.63
N LYS A 263 -3.33 -2.82 -6.82
CA LYS A 263 -2.41 -3.19 -7.91
C LYS A 263 -1.87 -4.62 -7.80
N GLU A 264 -1.81 -5.16 -6.59
CA GLU A 264 -1.35 -6.51 -6.26
C GLU A 264 -2.49 -7.39 -5.69
N ALA A 265 -3.75 -7.05 -6.02
CA ALA A 265 -4.91 -7.78 -5.52
C ALA A 265 -4.83 -9.27 -5.90
N GLU A 266 -5.10 -10.15 -4.91
CA GLU A 266 -5.14 -11.61 -5.11
C GLU A 266 -6.40 -12.05 -5.86
N ILE A 267 -7.49 -11.26 -5.76
CA ILE A 267 -8.75 -11.52 -6.44
C ILE A 267 -8.68 -10.95 -7.84
N MET A 268 -8.83 -11.83 -8.81
CA MET A 268 -8.79 -11.50 -10.23
C MET A 268 -9.83 -10.42 -10.60
N GLY A 269 -9.40 -9.38 -11.32
CA GLY A 269 -10.23 -8.25 -11.76
C GLY A 269 -10.22 -7.05 -10.83
N GLN A 270 -9.80 -7.20 -9.57
CA GLN A 270 -9.76 -6.07 -8.62
C GLN A 270 -8.66 -5.05 -8.94
N GLU A 271 -7.66 -5.38 -9.75
CA GLU A 271 -6.70 -4.42 -10.27
C GLU A 271 -7.33 -3.28 -11.08
N ALA A 272 -8.56 -3.45 -11.55
CA ALA A 272 -9.34 -2.39 -12.19
C ALA A 272 -9.61 -1.21 -11.24
N VAL A 273 -9.77 -1.47 -9.94
CA VAL A 273 -9.88 -0.42 -8.91
C VAL A 273 -8.62 0.44 -8.90
N ALA A 274 -7.44 -0.19 -8.93
CA ALA A 274 -6.17 0.54 -8.96
C ALA A 274 -6.03 1.40 -10.23
N VAL A 275 -6.39 0.85 -11.39
CA VAL A 275 -6.37 1.58 -12.67
C VAL A 275 -7.27 2.80 -12.63
N GLU A 276 -8.53 2.64 -12.19
CA GLU A 276 -9.51 3.73 -12.18
C GLU A 276 -9.12 4.84 -11.20
N ILE A 277 -8.72 4.48 -9.97
CA ILE A 277 -8.28 5.45 -8.96
C ILE A 277 -7.00 6.17 -9.41
N ALA A 278 -6.04 5.47 -10.01
CA ALA A 278 -4.82 6.10 -10.51
C ALA A 278 -5.12 7.10 -11.64
N LYS A 279 -5.91 6.71 -12.63
CA LYS A 279 -6.29 7.60 -13.76
C LYS A 279 -6.99 8.85 -13.26
N ARG A 280 -7.91 8.72 -12.33
CA ARG A 280 -8.77 9.81 -11.88
C ARG A 280 -8.12 10.75 -10.88
N TYR A 281 -7.27 10.23 -9.98
CA TYR A 281 -6.78 10.98 -8.83
C TYR A 281 -5.27 11.10 -8.71
N LEU A 282 -4.48 10.34 -9.47
CA LEU A 282 -3.01 10.38 -9.40
C LEU A 282 -2.37 10.87 -10.70
N LEU A 283 -2.97 10.57 -11.85
CA LEU A 283 -2.43 10.93 -13.17
C LEU A 283 -3.16 12.09 -13.85
N ASN A 284 -4.34 12.46 -13.37
CA ASN A 284 -5.13 13.58 -13.87
C ASN A 284 -4.84 14.87 -13.06
N ASP A 285 -3.56 15.28 -13.02
CA ASP A 285 -3.12 16.48 -12.31
C ASP A 285 -2.32 17.40 -13.25
N GLU A 286 -2.99 18.37 -13.82
CA GLU A 286 -2.37 19.38 -14.71
C GLU A 286 -1.38 20.30 -13.98
N SER A 287 -1.44 20.37 -12.65
CA SER A 287 -0.58 21.23 -11.84
C SER A 287 0.81 20.64 -11.58
N GLY A 288 0.99 19.33 -11.77
CA GLY A 288 2.21 18.60 -11.42
C GLY A 288 2.48 18.44 -9.92
N SER A 289 1.54 18.87 -9.08
CA SER A 289 1.70 18.82 -7.61
C SER A 289 1.73 17.39 -7.08
N ILE A 290 1.02 16.46 -7.73
CA ILE A 290 1.01 15.05 -7.36
C ILE A 290 2.34 14.38 -7.76
N GLU A 291 2.89 14.70 -8.94
CA GLU A 291 4.20 14.19 -9.35
C GLU A 291 5.30 14.67 -8.37
N GLU A 292 5.28 15.95 -7.98
CA GLU A 292 6.23 16.51 -6.99
C GLU A 292 6.09 15.80 -5.63
N MET A 293 4.85 15.55 -5.18
CA MET A 293 4.57 14.86 -3.90
C MET A 293 5.05 13.41 -3.91
N LEU A 294 4.79 12.66 -4.99
CA LEU A 294 5.11 11.23 -5.12
C LEU A 294 6.59 10.99 -5.46
N GLY A 295 7.21 11.93 -6.14
CA GLY A 295 8.49 11.76 -6.80
C GLY A 295 8.37 11.02 -8.14
N TYR A 296 9.28 11.36 -9.05
CA TYR A 296 9.27 10.87 -10.43
C TYR A 296 9.17 9.34 -10.57
N GLU A 297 9.95 8.60 -9.78
CA GLU A 297 9.98 7.13 -9.86
C GLU A 297 8.61 6.51 -9.53
N THR A 298 7.96 6.99 -8.46
CA THR A 298 6.64 6.49 -8.06
C THR A 298 5.58 6.88 -9.08
N TYR A 299 5.58 8.13 -9.54
CA TYR A 299 4.64 8.62 -10.53
C TYR A 299 4.76 7.84 -11.85
N PHE A 300 5.97 7.65 -12.35
CA PHE A 300 6.25 6.86 -13.56
C PHE A 300 5.81 5.39 -13.40
N SER A 301 6.05 4.79 -12.23
CA SER A 301 5.59 3.42 -11.94
C SER A 301 4.05 3.28 -11.98
N ILE A 302 3.33 4.29 -11.47
CA ILE A 302 1.86 4.32 -11.55
C ILE A 302 1.40 4.45 -13.01
N MET A 303 2.00 5.36 -13.76
CA MET A 303 1.68 5.57 -15.18
C MET A 303 1.92 4.29 -15.99
N ALA A 304 3.07 3.64 -15.82
CA ALA A 304 3.39 2.38 -16.49
C ALA A 304 2.40 1.27 -16.12
N PHE A 305 2.01 1.17 -14.83
CA PHE A 305 1.00 0.20 -14.40
C PHE A 305 -0.35 0.43 -15.10
N VAL A 306 -0.79 1.67 -15.18
CA VAL A 306 -2.05 2.02 -15.85
C VAL A 306 -1.98 1.67 -17.33
N GLN A 307 -0.94 2.11 -18.05
CA GLN A 307 -0.76 1.83 -19.46
C GLN A 307 -0.75 0.33 -19.79
N MET A 308 -0.13 -0.49 -18.93
CA MET A 308 -0.05 -1.93 -19.10
C MET A 308 -1.35 -2.68 -18.77
N ASN A 309 -2.31 -2.05 -18.14
CA ASN A 309 -3.51 -2.74 -17.68
C ASN A 309 -4.82 -2.20 -18.27
N GLU A 310 -4.88 -0.91 -18.61
CA GLU A 310 -6.12 -0.22 -18.97
C GLU A 310 -6.84 -0.77 -20.20
N HIS A 311 -6.15 -1.51 -21.07
CA HIS A 311 -6.72 -2.06 -22.30
C HIS A 311 -7.22 -3.50 -22.16
N SER A 312 -6.91 -4.17 -21.07
CA SER A 312 -7.17 -5.63 -20.93
C SER A 312 -7.80 -6.02 -19.60
N LEU A 313 -8.62 -5.16 -18.98
CA LEU A 313 -9.33 -5.47 -17.75
C LEU A 313 -10.48 -6.45 -18.00
N ILE A 314 -10.88 -7.19 -16.97
CA ILE A 314 -12.03 -8.11 -17.03
C ILE A 314 -13.30 -7.32 -17.36
N GLY A 315 -14.14 -7.88 -18.22
CA GLY A 315 -15.35 -7.25 -18.74
C GLY A 315 -15.13 -6.36 -19.96
N MET A 316 -13.88 -6.01 -20.29
CA MET A 316 -13.56 -5.22 -21.48
C MET A 316 -13.52 -6.08 -22.75
N GLN A 317 -13.73 -5.43 -23.89
CA GLN A 317 -13.40 -5.99 -25.19
C GLN A 317 -11.87 -6.14 -25.32
N ALA A 318 -11.37 -7.34 -25.57
CA ALA A 318 -9.94 -7.57 -25.81
C ALA A 318 -9.47 -6.80 -27.06
N PRO A 319 -8.32 -6.11 -26.98
CA PRO A 319 -7.76 -5.43 -28.16
C PRO A 319 -7.53 -6.41 -29.32
N GLN A 320 -7.86 -6.00 -30.53
CA GLN A 320 -7.63 -6.82 -31.70
C GLN A 320 -6.18 -6.67 -32.18
N ILE A 321 -5.51 -7.79 -32.43
CA ILE A 321 -4.15 -7.85 -33.00
C ILE A 321 -4.10 -8.82 -34.15
N GLU A 322 -3.15 -8.65 -35.07
CA GLU A 322 -2.91 -9.55 -36.19
C GLU A 322 -1.55 -10.21 -36.05
N LEU A 323 -1.53 -11.53 -36.05
CA LEU A 323 -0.32 -12.33 -35.88
C LEU A 323 -0.20 -13.42 -36.93
N PRO A 324 1.02 -13.66 -37.49
CA PRO A 324 1.24 -14.75 -38.48
C PRO A 324 1.33 -16.11 -37.79
N ASP A 325 0.84 -17.13 -38.51
CA ASP A 325 1.10 -18.52 -38.20
C ASP A 325 2.40 -19.02 -38.87
N SER A 326 2.71 -20.32 -38.75
CA SER A 326 3.92 -20.92 -39.29
C SER A 326 4.01 -20.91 -40.83
N LEU A 327 2.89 -20.72 -41.52
CA LEU A 327 2.79 -20.61 -43.00
C LEU A 327 2.84 -19.14 -43.44
N GLY A 328 2.80 -18.18 -42.51
CA GLY A 328 2.75 -16.75 -42.79
C GLY A 328 1.32 -16.22 -43.00
N CYS A 329 0.29 -17.01 -42.71
CA CYS A 329 -1.08 -16.55 -42.76
C CYS A 329 -1.38 -15.66 -41.54
N LEU A 330 -1.92 -14.47 -41.76
CA LEU A 330 -2.30 -13.57 -40.70
C LEU A 330 -3.63 -14.01 -40.06
N HIS A 331 -3.63 -14.06 -38.74
CA HIS A 331 -4.79 -14.31 -37.91
C HIS A 331 -5.13 -13.07 -37.09
N SER A 332 -6.33 -12.54 -37.30
CA SER A 332 -6.88 -11.47 -36.46
C SER A 332 -7.50 -12.07 -35.18
N ILE A 333 -7.01 -11.70 -34.02
CA ILE A 333 -7.41 -12.24 -32.70
C ILE A 333 -7.69 -11.11 -31.69
N PRO A 334 -8.75 -11.25 -30.82
CA PRO A 334 -9.75 -12.34 -30.82
C PRO A 334 -10.57 -12.41 -32.10
N GLN A 335 -11.03 -13.58 -32.45
CA GLN A 335 -12.04 -13.72 -33.49
C GLN A 335 -13.37 -13.26 -32.90
N CYS A 336 -13.82 -12.07 -33.27
CA CYS A 336 -15.16 -11.62 -32.94
C CYS A 336 -16.11 -12.24 -33.97
N GLY A 337 -16.90 -13.22 -33.58
CA GLY A 337 -17.93 -13.78 -34.45
C GLY A 337 -18.91 -12.66 -34.82
N GLU A 338 -18.93 -12.25 -36.10
CA GLU A 338 -20.08 -11.52 -36.63
C GLU A 338 -21.27 -12.46 -36.41
N GLY A 339 -22.25 -12.02 -35.62
CA GLY A 339 -23.40 -12.80 -35.17
C GLY A 339 -24.08 -13.56 -36.30
N SER A 340 -23.54 -14.75 -36.61
CA SER A 340 -24.32 -15.76 -37.33
C SER A 340 -25.26 -16.37 -36.28
N ASP A 341 -26.50 -15.97 -36.33
CA ASP A 341 -27.57 -16.63 -35.59
C ASP A 341 -27.44 -18.15 -35.77
N GLY A 342 -26.94 -18.85 -34.74
CA GLY A 342 -26.82 -20.29 -34.75
C GLY A 342 -25.40 -20.87 -34.55
N ALA A 343 -24.33 -20.10 -34.44
CA ALA A 343 -23.01 -20.62 -34.07
C ALA A 343 -22.97 -21.01 -32.58
N SER A 344 -22.44 -22.20 -32.29
CA SER A 344 -22.23 -22.60 -30.89
C SER A 344 -21.19 -21.68 -30.22
N PRO A 345 -21.41 -21.27 -28.95
CA PRO A 345 -20.46 -20.45 -28.22
C PRO A 345 -19.12 -21.16 -28.06
N PHE A 346 -18.03 -20.40 -28.08
CA PHE A 346 -16.68 -20.90 -27.82
C PHE A 346 -15.88 -19.91 -26.95
N LEU A 347 -14.84 -20.40 -26.33
CA LEU A 347 -13.92 -19.57 -25.54
C LEU A 347 -12.61 -19.40 -26.31
N GLN A 348 -11.91 -18.30 -26.07
CA GLN A 348 -10.63 -18.01 -26.71
C GLN A 348 -9.57 -17.82 -25.60
N LEU A 349 -8.58 -18.72 -25.59
CA LEU A 349 -7.48 -18.71 -24.64
C LEU A 349 -6.22 -18.18 -25.32
N PHE A 350 -5.71 -17.06 -24.85
CA PHE A 350 -4.43 -16.50 -25.25
C PHE A 350 -3.35 -17.02 -24.31
N TYR A 351 -2.32 -17.64 -24.83
CA TYR A 351 -1.18 -18.14 -24.07
C TYR A 351 0.11 -17.56 -24.62
N PHE A 352 0.67 -16.58 -23.90
CA PHE A 352 1.95 -15.94 -24.22
C PHE A 352 3.09 -16.71 -23.55
N TYR A 353 4.08 -17.17 -24.33
CA TYR A 353 5.16 -18.02 -23.82
C TYR A 353 6.46 -17.85 -24.60
N THR A 354 7.59 -18.33 -24.02
CA THR A 354 8.89 -18.36 -24.68
C THR A 354 9.71 -19.57 -24.21
N SER A 355 10.71 -19.98 -25.01
CA SER A 355 11.59 -21.13 -24.75
C SER A 355 12.49 -20.95 -23.51
N ASN A 356 13.03 -19.74 -23.32
CA ASN A 356 13.99 -19.42 -22.26
C ASN A 356 13.36 -19.15 -20.88
N CYS A 357 12.09 -19.46 -20.73
CA CYS A 357 11.32 -19.23 -19.50
C CYS A 357 11.18 -20.52 -18.69
N SER A 358 11.73 -20.57 -17.50
CA SER A 358 11.62 -21.74 -16.61
C SER A 358 10.16 -22.00 -16.19
N SER A 359 9.40 -20.93 -15.92
CA SER A 359 7.99 -21.01 -15.58
C SER A 359 7.16 -21.53 -16.77
N CYS A 360 7.49 -21.13 -18.02
CA CYS A 360 6.81 -21.67 -19.22
C CYS A 360 7.03 -23.17 -19.34
N ARG A 361 8.26 -23.65 -19.12
CA ARG A 361 8.56 -25.10 -19.16
C ARG A 361 7.77 -25.89 -18.12
N ALA A 362 7.47 -25.31 -16.97
CA ALA A 362 6.63 -25.93 -15.93
C ALA A 362 5.13 -25.83 -16.27
N THR A 363 4.69 -24.69 -16.80
CA THR A 363 3.26 -24.40 -17.04
C THR A 363 2.72 -25.08 -18.30
N THR A 364 3.49 -25.11 -19.38
CA THR A 364 3.05 -25.68 -20.68
C THR A 364 2.55 -27.12 -20.57
N PRO A 365 3.25 -28.07 -19.90
CA PRO A 365 2.75 -29.44 -19.75
C PRO A 365 1.44 -29.52 -18.97
N LEU A 366 1.30 -28.72 -17.89
CA LEU A 366 0.10 -28.68 -17.09
C LEU A 366 -1.09 -28.12 -17.87
N LEU A 367 -0.86 -27.09 -18.67
CA LEU A 367 -1.88 -26.55 -19.57
C LEU A 367 -2.28 -27.58 -20.63
N ALA A 368 -1.33 -28.27 -21.25
CA ALA A 368 -1.61 -29.30 -22.24
C ALA A 368 -2.42 -30.46 -21.64
N GLU A 369 -2.08 -30.91 -20.44
CA GLU A 369 -2.83 -31.95 -19.71
C GLU A 369 -4.26 -31.49 -19.41
N LEU A 370 -4.44 -30.26 -18.92
CA LEU A 370 -5.76 -29.68 -18.66
C LEU A 370 -6.61 -29.67 -19.95
N LEU A 371 -6.08 -29.12 -21.04
CA LEU A 371 -6.78 -29.03 -22.32
C LEU A 371 -7.07 -30.40 -22.94
N GLN A 372 -6.20 -31.40 -22.75
CA GLN A 372 -6.40 -32.76 -23.24
C GLN A 372 -7.62 -33.43 -22.58
N ARG A 373 -7.86 -33.21 -21.31
CA ARG A 373 -8.98 -33.80 -20.54
C ARG A 373 -10.24 -32.94 -20.50
N TYR A 374 -10.15 -31.70 -21.00
CA TYR A 374 -11.25 -30.75 -20.95
C TYR A 374 -12.46 -31.25 -21.75
N SER A 375 -13.65 -31.10 -21.17
CA SER A 375 -14.92 -31.39 -21.82
C SER A 375 -15.91 -30.28 -21.44
N GLY A 376 -16.28 -29.43 -22.38
CA GLY A 376 -17.15 -28.30 -22.13
C GLY A 376 -17.32 -27.44 -23.38
N ILE A 377 -17.52 -26.16 -23.20
CA ILE A 377 -17.60 -25.19 -24.31
C ILE A 377 -16.32 -25.25 -25.14
N PRO A 378 -16.38 -25.36 -26.48
CA PRO A 378 -15.18 -25.41 -27.33
C PRO A 378 -14.19 -24.27 -27.03
N ILE A 379 -12.89 -24.57 -27.06
CA ILE A 379 -11.83 -23.60 -26.81
C ILE A 379 -10.94 -23.45 -28.04
N LYS A 380 -10.71 -22.19 -28.47
CA LYS A 380 -9.62 -21.85 -29.37
C LYS A 380 -8.42 -21.36 -28.56
N ILE A 381 -7.30 -22.07 -28.59
CA ILE A 381 -6.06 -21.61 -27.96
C ILE A 381 -5.15 -20.95 -29.00
N TYR A 382 -4.84 -19.69 -28.76
CA TYR A 382 -3.79 -18.94 -29.47
C TYR A 382 -2.50 -19.07 -28.66
N ALA A 383 -1.61 -19.96 -29.14
CA ALA A 383 -0.30 -20.15 -28.50
C ALA A 383 0.70 -19.17 -29.14
N ILE A 384 0.89 -18.03 -28.47
CA ILE A 384 1.66 -16.88 -28.96
C ILE A 384 3.09 -16.96 -28.44
N PHE A 385 4.02 -17.29 -29.32
CA PHE A 385 5.44 -17.33 -28.98
C PHE A 385 6.05 -15.93 -29.02
N THR A 386 6.68 -15.51 -27.92
CA THR A 386 7.22 -14.15 -27.74
C THR A 386 8.75 -14.08 -27.92
N GLY A 387 9.40 -15.19 -28.29
CA GLY A 387 10.85 -15.23 -28.58
C GLY A 387 11.15 -14.87 -30.02
N SER A 388 12.38 -14.41 -30.29
CA SER A 388 12.82 -13.96 -31.62
C SER A 388 13.28 -15.09 -32.56
N SER A 389 13.50 -16.34 -32.07
CA SER A 389 14.04 -17.44 -32.80
C SER A 389 12.96 -18.33 -33.42
N ARG A 390 12.88 -18.39 -34.77
CA ARG A 390 11.94 -19.27 -35.47
C ARG A 390 12.19 -20.76 -35.20
N SER A 391 13.44 -21.19 -35.08
CA SER A 391 13.78 -22.59 -34.80
C SER A 391 13.33 -23.00 -33.37
N GLU A 392 13.45 -22.11 -32.41
CA GLU A 392 12.92 -22.32 -31.04
C GLU A 392 11.41 -22.38 -31.05
N TRP A 393 10.73 -21.46 -31.75
CA TRP A 393 9.28 -21.48 -31.89
C TRP A 393 8.77 -22.81 -32.43
N MET A 394 9.34 -23.29 -33.56
CA MET A 394 8.95 -24.55 -34.16
C MET A 394 9.17 -25.75 -33.22
N SER A 395 10.25 -25.74 -32.45
CA SER A 395 10.52 -26.75 -31.41
C SER A 395 9.47 -26.69 -30.26
N GLU A 396 9.07 -25.51 -29.86
CA GLU A 396 8.05 -25.34 -28.82
C GLU A 396 6.65 -25.75 -29.30
N CYS A 397 6.30 -25.44 -30.58
CA CYS A 397 5.03 -25.89 -31.17
C CYS A 397 4.89 -27.41 -31.12
N ALA A 398 5.97 -28.15 -31.30
CA ALA A 398 5.95 -29.61 -31.25
C ALA A 398 5.53 -30.14 -29.85
N LYS A 399 5.83 -29.44 -28.78
CA LYS A 399 5.45 -29.83 -27.42
C LYS A 399 3.93 -29.79 -27.18
N PHE A 400 3.22 -28.89 -27.83
CA PHE A 400 1.76 -28.80 -27.77
C PHE A 400 1.04 -29.79 -28.69
N SER A 401 1.75 -30.49 -29.62
CA SER A 401 1.14 -31.45 -30.53
C SER A 401 0.49 -32.66 -29.85
N LEU A 402 0.67 -32.78 -28.54
CA LEU A 402 0.06 -33.81 -27.70
C LEU A 402 -1.44 -33.59 -27.43
N ILE A 403 -1.95 -32.35 -27.61
CA ILE A 403 -3.37 -32.06 -27.44
C ILE A 403 -4.15 -32.61 -28.64
N LYS A 404 -4.92 -33.65 -28.41
CA LYS A 404 -5.79 -34.33 -29.43
C LYS A 404 -7.27 -34.22 -29.07
N ASN A 405 -7.63 -33.25 -28.26
CA ASN A 405 -9.00 -33.04 -27.81
C ASN A 405 -9.82 -32.34 -28.92
N PRO A 406 -10.93 -32.94 -29.41
CA PRO A 406 -11.75 -32.32 -30.46
C PRO A 406 -12.46 -31.02 -30.01
N GLN A 407 -12.55 -30.76 -28.70
CA GLN A 407 -13.08 -29.51 -28.15
C GLN A 407 -12.06 -28.38 -28.12
N VAL A 408 -10.79 -28.65 -28.53
CA VAL A 408 -9.71 -27.68 -28.44
C VAL A 408 -9.09 -27.48 -29.81
N GLU A 409 -9.32 -26.34 -30.43
CA GLU A 409 -8.65 -25.89 -31.64
C GLU A 409 -7.38 -25.11 -31.24
N ARG A 410 -6.24 -25.48 -31.77
CA ARG A 410 -4.97 -24.80 -31.49
C ARG A 410 -4.44 -24.06 -32.72
N ILE A 411 -4.03 -22.80 -32.48
CA ILE A 411 -3.42 -21.92 -33.46
C ILE A 411 -2.10 -21.40 -32.89
N ASP A 412 -0.97 -21.75 -33.56
CA ASP A 412 0.36 -21.29 -33.14
C ASP A 412 0.71 -20.00 -33.86
N LEU A 413 0.99 -18.97 -33.11
CA LEU A 413 1.25 -17.61 -33.60
C LEU A 413 2.62 -17.10 -33.12
N TRP A 414 3.20 -16.18 -33.86
CA TRP A 414 4.52 -15.65 -33.58
C TRP A 414 4.65 -14.18 -33.95
N ASP A 415 5.20 -13.38 -33.02
CA ASP A 415 5.49 -11.96 -33.22
C ASP A 415 6.92 -11.63 -32.75
N PRO A 416 7.94 -11.92 -33.57
CA PRO A 416 9.35 -11.76 -33.18
C PRO A 416 9.78 -10.32 -32.99
N GLU A 417 9.17 -9.38 -33.69
CA GLU A 417 9.51 -7.93 -33.65
C GLU A 417 8.56 -7.13 -32.78
N VAL A 418 7.57 -7.82 -32.16
CA VAL A 418 6.55 -7.18 -31.27
C VAL A 418 5.74 -6.09 -32.00
N GLU A 419 5.54 -6.27 -33.33
CA GLU A 419 4.82 -5.30 -34.15
C GLU A 419 3.34 -5.13 -33.75
N SER A 420 2.74 -6.18 -33.20
CA SER A 420 1.36 -6.17 -32.70
C SER A 420 1.18 -5.33 -31.42
N ASN A 421 2.28 -4.92 -30.77
CA ASN A 421 2.26 -4.25 -29.48
C ASN A 421 1.49 -5.01 -28.37
N PHE A 422 1.43 -6.36 -28.46
CA PHE A 422 0.73 -7.20 -27.47
C PHE A 422 1.19 -6.98 -26.02
N PRO A 423 2.46 -6.64 -25.71
CA PRO A 423 2.85 -6.39 -24.32
C PRO A 423 2.05 -5.27 -23.69
N LEU A 424 1.85 -4.17 -24.41
CA LEU A 424 1.08 -3.03 -23.92
C LEU A 424 -0.42 -3.32 -23.94
N LEU A 425 -0.93 -3.86 -25.05
CA LEU A 425 -2.37 -4.08 -25.24
C LEU A 425 -2.95 -5.15 -24.31
N TYR A 426 -2.17 -6.20 -24.01
CA TYR A 426 -2.61 -7.30 -23.13
C TYR A 426 -1.92 -7.32 -21.77
N GLY A 427 -1.07 -6.35 -21.48
CA GLY A 427 -0.33 -6.26 -20.23
C GLY A 427 0.65 -7.41 -20.02
N VAL A 428 1.30 -7.89 -21.09
CA VAL A 428 2.24 -9.03 -21.04
C VAL A 428 3.62 -8.55 -20.62
N ILE A 429 3.85 -8.47 -19.31
CA ILE A 429 5.12 -8.03 -18.72
C ILE A 429 6.12 -9.19 -18.63
N SER A 430 5.60 -10.40 -18.44
CA SER A 430 6.40 -11.61 -18.29
C SER A 430 5.64 -12.82 -18.82
N THR A 431 6.39 -13.88 -19.14
CA THR A 431 5.83 -15.16 -19.57
C THR A 431 6.02 -16.24 -18.50
N PRO A 432 5.14 -17.25 -18.41
CA PRO A 432 3.91 -17.40 -19.19
C PRO A 432 2.80 -16.46 -18.70
N GLN A 433 1.96 -16.02 -19.61
CA GLN A 433 0.74 -15.29 -19.27
C GLN A 433 -0.45 -15.88 -20.05
N MET A 434 -1.59 -16.00 -19.36
CA MET A 434 -2.84 -16.49 -19.95
C MET A 434 -3.96 -15.50 -19.75
N LEU A 435 -4.79 -15.35 -20.79
CA LEU A 435 -5.99 -14.54 -20.80
C LEU A 435 -7.10 -15.33 -21.49
N LEU A 436 -8.31 -15.29 -20.95
CA LEU A 436 -9.49 -15.98 -21.50
C LEU A 436 -10.54 -14.95 -21.91
N THR A 437 -11.09 -15.11 -23.10
CA THR A 437 -12.23 -14.31 -23.59
C THR A 437 -13.38 -15.20 -24.04
N THR A 438 -14.56 -14.60 -24.15
CA THR A 438 -15.72 -15.19 -24.83
C THR A 438 -15.52 -15.19 -26.35
N ASP A 439 -16.44 -15.82 -27.07
CA ASP A 439 -16.54 -15.78 -28.54
C ASP A 439 -16.73 -14.36 -29.09
N LYS A 440 -17.25 -13.44 -28.26
CA LYS A 440 -17.35 -12.01 -28.59
C LYS A 440 -16.10 -11.20 -28.26
N GLY A 441 -15.07 -11.85 -27.75
CA GLY A 441 -13.82 -11.19 -27.35
C GLY A 441 -13.89 -10.46 -25.99
N ILE A 442 -14.93 -10.67 -25.19
CA ILE A 442 -15.00 -10.09 -23.85
C ILE A 442 -14.06 -10.83 -22.90
N ILE A 443 -13.18 -10.14 -22.22
CA ILE A 443 -12.23 -10.71 -21.26
C ILE A 443 -12.97 -11.20 -20.02
N VAL A 444 -12.85 -12.50 -19.72
CA VAL A 444 -13.45 -13.16 -18.56
C VAL A 444 -12.40 -13.65 -17.56
N GLY A 445 -11.15 -13.72 -17.98
CA GLY A 445 -10.04 -14.10 -17.10
C GLY A 445 -8.71 -13.57 -17.58
N ARG A 446 -7.83 -13.16 -16.67
CA ARG A 446 -6.48 -12.69 -17.00
C ARG A 446 -5.48 -13.10 -15.93
N ARG A 447 -4.18 -13.12 -16.30
CA ARG A 447 -3.09 -13.59 -15.44
C ARG A 447 -3.37 -15.00 -14.87
N LEU A 448 -4.01 -15.83 -15.67
CA LEU A 448 -4.42 -17.17 -15.25
C LEU A 448 -3.22 -18.10 -15.09
N THR A 449 -3.31 -18.97 -14.10
CA THR A 449 -2.50 -20.18 -13.98
C THR A 449 -3.31 -21.38 -14.50
N PRO A 450 -2.71 -22.55 -14.82
CA PRO A 450 -3.50 -23.72 -15.19
C PRO A 450 -4.60 -24.06 -14.16
N LYS A 451 -4.31 -23.92 -12.88
CA LYS A 451 -5.29 -24.17 -11.80
C LYS A 451 -6.44 -23.17 -11.81
N SER A 452 -6.16 -21.86 -11.90
CA SER A 452 -7.22 -20.84 -11.92
C SER A 452 -7.99 -20.87 -13.24
N LEU A 453 -7.37 -21.26 -14.36
CA LEU A 453 -8.06 -21.52 -15.62
C LEU A 453 -9.04 -22.68 -15.48
N GLU A 454 -8.63 -23.82 -14.89
CA GLU A 454 -9.49 -24.96 -14.64
C GLU A 454 -10.73 -24.57 -13.82
N GLN A 455 -10.53 -23.88 -12.71
CA GLN A 455 -11.63 -23.39 -11.86
C GLN A 455 -12.59 -22.46 -12.60
N LEU A 456 -12.04 -21.55 -13.42
CA LEU A 456 -12.85 -20.62 -14.22
C LEU A 456 -13.66 -21.36 -15.29
N LEU A 457 -13.05 -22.33 -15.98
CA LEU A 457 -13.73 -23.16 -17.00
C LEU A 457 -14.83 -24.02 -16.38
N GLU A 458 -14.63 -24.59 -15.19
CA GLU A 458 -15.66 -25.31 -14.45
C GLU A 458 -16.84 -24.37 -14.12
N ALA A 459 -16.58 -23.19 -13.57
CA ALA A 459 -17.63 -22.22 -13.25
C ALA A 459 -18.41 -21.73 -14.49
N ILE A 460 -17.74 -21.58 -15.64
CA ILE A 460 -18.40 -21.18 -16.91
C ILE A 460 -19.29 -22.32 -17.44
N ASN A 461 -18.86 -23.57 -17.32
CA ASN A 461 -19.63 -24.73 -17.81
C ASN A 461 -20.83 -25.08 -16.92
N GLU A 462 -20.86 -24.66 -15.64
CA GLU A 462 -21.96 -24.90 -14.71
C GLU A 462 -23.10 -23.87 -14.85
N ASN A 463 -22.86 -22.74 -15.51
CA ASN A 463 -23.84 -21.67 -15.74
C ASN A 463 -24.40 -21.74 -17.17
#